data_d48cf4db78877f34182f143948b5f217
#
_entry.id   d48cf4db78877f34182f143948b5f217
#
_cell.length_a   1.000
_cell.length_b   1.000
_cell.length_c   1.000
_cell.angle_alpha   90.00
_cell.angle_beta   90.00
_cell.angle_gamma   90.00
#
_symmetry.space_group_name_H-M   'P 1'
#
loop_
_entity.id
_entity.type
_entity.pdbx_description
1 polymer ?
#
loop_
_entity_poly.entity_id
_entity_poly.type
_entity_poly.pdbx_seq_one_letter_code
_entity_poly.pdbx_strand_id
1 'polypeptide(L)'
;MLNRVVSLLKEHFEIVGSVSDGRALVREAERLQPDVIVLDITMHILTGIEAARELHGAGSKARLVFLTVHQSNAFVRECFAKGGLGYVTKSRMMTDLIPAINEALSNRRFVSPSVTY
;
A
#
# COMPACT_ATOMS: atom_id res chain seq x y z
N MET A 1 4.29 -13.29 4.55
CA MET A 1 3.63 -12.29 3.66
C MET A 1 4.62 -11.35 3.00
N LEU A 2 5.49 -10.71 3.77
CA LEU A 2 6.47 -9.75 3.23
C LEU A 2 7.36 -10.37 2.15
N ASN A 3 7.90 -11.56 2.39
CA ASN A 3 8.76 -12.24 1.42
C ASN A 3 8.05 -12.56 0.12
N ARG A 4 6.76 -12.91 0.19
CA ARG A 4 5.95 -13.19 -1.01
C ARG A 4 5.72 -11.93 -1.83
N VAL A 5 5.48 -10.80 -1.17
CA VAL A 5 5.29 -9.51 -1.82
C VAL A 5 6.58 -9.11 -2.54
N VAL A 6 7.71 -9.17 -1.86
CA VAL A 6 9.00 -8.82 -2.46
C VAL A 6 9.31 -9.74 -3.66
N SER A 7 9.10 -11.05 -3.50
CA SER A 7 9.34 -12.00 -4.58
C SER A 7 8.48 -11.73 -5.80
N LEU A 8 7.22 -11.36 -5.59
CA LEU A 8 6.31 -11.04 -6.69
C LEU A 8 6.74 -9.77 -7.42
N LEU A 9 7.13 -8.73 -6.67
CA LEU A 9 7.36 -7.40 -7.22
C LEU A 9 8.75 -7.20 -7.81
N LYS A 10 9.76 -7.89 -7.32
CA LYS A 10 11.15 -7.64 -7.70
C LYS A 10 11.45 -7.86 -9.18
N GLU A 11 10.63 -8.65 -9.87
CA GLU A 11 10.80 -8.91 -11.30
C GLU A 11 10.18 -7.82 -12.17
N HIS A 12 9.36 -6.96 -11.57
CA HIS A 12 8.63 -5.92 -12.29
C HIS A 12 9.00 -4.51 -11.84
N PHE A 13 9.53 -4.36 -10.63
CA PHE A 13 9.84 -3.05 -10.04
C PHE A 13 11.15 -3.12 -9.27
N GLU A 14 11.80 -1.98 -9.12
CA GLU A 14 12.96 -1.85 -8.25
C GLU A 14 12.48 -1.74 -6.80
N ILE A 15 12.88 -2.69 -5.96
CA ILE A 15 12.54 -2.68 -4.54
C ILE A 15 13.60 -1.87 -3.80
N VAL A 16 13.23 -0.69 -3.33
CA VAL A 16 14.17 0.21 -2.65
C VAL A 16 14.20 0.03 -1.15
N GLY A 17 13.21 -0.66 -0.58
CA GLY A 17 13.18 -0.94 0.85
C GLY A 17 12.04 -1.86 1.22
N SER A 18 12.15 -2.44 2.41
CA SER A 18 11.18 -3.41 2.93
C SER A 18 11.24 -3.36 4.46
N VAL A 19 10.11 -3.10 5.10
CA VAL A 19 10.02 -2.98 6.55
C VAL A 19 8.80 -3.74 7.07
N SER A 20 8.78 -4.03 8.37
CA SER A 20 7.75 -4.89 8.95
C SER A 20 6.78 -4.16 9.90
N ASP A 21 6.98 -2.89 10.16
CA ASP A 21 6.05 -2.11 11.00
C ASP A 21 5.83 -0.71 10.44
N GLY A 22 4.73 -0.08 10.86
CA GLY A 22 4.32 1.20 10.31
C GLY A 22 5.25 2.35 10.65
N ARG A 23 5.89 2.32 11.82
CA ARG A 23 6.82 3.39 12.22
C ARG A 23 8.08 3.36 11.37
N ALA A 24 8.63 2.16 11.14
CA ALA A 24 9.78 1.98 10.25
C ALA A 24 9.42 2.37 8.82
N LEU A 25 8.19 2.09 8.39
CA LEU A 25 7.72 2.46 7.06
C LEU A 25 7.77 3.98 6.85
N VAL A 26 7.22 4.75 7.79
CA VAL A 26 7.22 6.21 7.69
C VAL A 26 8.64 6.76 7.63
N ARG A 27 9.51 6.27 8.51
CA ARG A 27 10.90 6.72 8.55
C ARG A 27 11.65 6.41 7.25
N GLU A 28 11.51 5.19 6.74
CA GLU A 28 12.20 4.79 5.51
C GLU A 28 11.63 5.48 4.28
N ALA A 29 10.33 5.76 4.26
CA ALA A 29 9.73 6.48 3.15
C ALA A 29 10.28 7.91 3.04
N GLU A 30 10.55 8.57 4.16
CA GLU A 30 11.17 9.89 4.15
C GLU A 30 12.59 9.82 3.58
N ARG A 31 13.34 8.78 3.94
CA ARG A 31 14.72 8.62 3.50
C ARG A 31 14.81 8.22 2.02
N LEU A 32 13.97 7.33 1.58
CA LEU A 32 14.08 6.71 0.25
C LEU A 32 13.28 7.42 -0.84
N GLN A 33 12.24 8.16 -0.47
CA GLN A 33 11.36 8.87 -1.41
C GLN A 33 10.85 7.95 -2.53
N PRO A 34 10.18 6.83 -2.19
CA PRO A 34 9.73 5.88 -3.21
C PRO A 34 8.58 6.45 -4.05
N ASP A 35 8.39 5.91 -5.24
CA ASP A 35 7.26 6.29 -6.10
C ASP A 35 5.95 5.68 -5.61
N VAL A 36 6.02 4.44 -5.12
CA VAL A 36 4.86 3.70 -4.62
C VAL A 36 5.24 2.98 -3.33
N ILE A 37 4.31 2.96 -2.39
CA ILE A 37 4.43 2.18 -1.16
C ILE A 37 3.29 1.17 -1.12
N VAL A 38 3.63 -0.10 -0.97
CA VAL A 38 2.65 -1.17 -0.69
C VAL A 38 2.65 -1.39 0.81
N LEU A 39 1.49 -1.23 1.44
CA LEU A 39 1.41 -1.32 2.89
C LEU A 39 0.19 -2.10 3.36
N ASP A 40 0.37 -2.81 4.47
CA ASP A 40 -0.68 -3.57 5.11
C ASP A 40 -1.44 -2.66 6.08
N ILE A 41 -2.76 -2.81 6.16
CA ILE A 41 -3.57 -2.06 7.13
C ILE A 41 -3.21 -2.48 8.56
N THR A 42 -2.97 -3.77 8.79
CA THR A 42 -2.73 -4.31 10.14
C THR A 42 -1.24 -4.51 10.41
N MET A 43 -0.48 -3.43 10.47
CA MET A 43 0.93 -3.49 10.87
C MET A 43 1.08 -3.28 12.37
N HIS A 44 2.20 -3.78 12.93
CA HIS A 44 2.54 -3.56 14.33
C HIS A 44 2.98 -2.12 14.56
N ILE A 45 2.84 -1.66 15.80
CA ILE A 45 3.27 -0.35 16.31
C ILE A 45 2.40 0.78 15.74
N LEU A 46 2.32 0.87 14.41
CA LEU A 46 1.54 1.86 13.73
C LEU A 46 0.79 1.16 12.59
N THR A 47 -0.53 1.28 12.53
CA THR A 47 -1.31 0.62 11.47
C THR A 47 -1.01 1.25 10.12
N GLY A 48 -1.39 0.54 9.05
CA GLY A 48 -1.20 1.06 7.68
C GLY A 48 -1.96 2.36 7.44
N ILE A 49 -3.17 2.48 8.00
CA ILE A 49 -3.96 3.71 7.88
C ILE A 49 -3.30 4.87 8.64
N GLU A 50 -2.79 4.59 9.85
CA GLU A 50 -2.06 5.60 10.62
C GLU A 50 -0.76 6.01 9.92
N ALA A 51 -0.04 5.06 9.35
CA ALA A 51 1.16 5.34 8.58
C ALA A 51 0.83 6.22 7.37
N ALA A 52 -0.26 5.92 6.66
CA ALA A 52 -0.71 6.71 5.51
C ALA A 52 -1.02 8.13 5.93
N ARG A 53 -1.68 8.31 7.08
CA ARG A 53 -1.98 9.65 7.61
C ARG A 53 -0.70 10.44 7.88
N GLU A 54 0.29 9.81 8.51
CA GLU A 54 1.56 10.49 8.81
C GLU A 54 2.33 10.83 7.53
N LEU A 55 2.35 9.94 6.55
CA LEU A 55 2.99 10.21 5.27
C LEU A 55 2.31 11.37 4.56
N HIS A 56 1.00 11.39 4.53
CA HIS A 56 0.23 12.46 3.91
C HIS A 56 0.50 13.80 4.62
N GLY A 57 0.48 13.81 5.95
CA GLY A 57 0.77 15.00 6.74
C GLY A 57 2.20 15.50 6.58
N ALA A 58 3.15 14.62 6.29
CA ALA A 58 4.54 14.99 6.04
C ALA A 58 4.80 15.43 4.60
N GLY A 59 3.78 15.45 3.76
CA GLY A 59 3.91 15.88 2.37
C GLY A 59 4.51 14.83 1.43
N SER A 60 4.47 13.55 1.80
CA SER A 60 4.94 12.49 0.93
C SER A 60 4.17 12.46 -0.39
N LYS A 61 4.89 12.27 -1.48
CA LYS A 61 4.29 12.16 -2.82
C LYS A 61 4.16 10.71 -3.27
N ALA A 62 4.53 9.75 -2.42
CA ALA A 62 4.42 8.34 -2.74
C ALA A 62 2.95 7.96 -2.92
N ARG A 63 2.68 7.15 -3.93
CA ARG A 63 1.35 6.60 -4.16
C ARG A 63 1.20 5.38 -3.27
N LEU A 64 0.06 5.26 -2.62
CA LEU A 64 -0.16 4.21 -1.63
C LEU A 64 -1.07 3.12 -2.18
N VAL A 65 -0.62 1.87 -2.08
CA VAL A 65 -1.40 0.69 -2.43
C VAL A 65 -1.52 -0.17 -1.17
N PHE A 66 -2.75 -0.33 -0.68
CA PHE A 66 -3.01 -1.12 0.52
C PHE A 66 -3.20 -2.58 0.16
N LEU A 67 -2.54 -3.45 0.91
CA LEU A 67 -2.66 -4.91 0.77
C LEU A 67 -3.18 -5.44 2.10
N THR A 68 -4.37 -6.05 2.08
CA THR A 68 -5.06 -6.36 3.33
C THR A 68 -6.00 -7.56 3.23
N VAL A 69 -6.34 -8.16 4.37
CA VAL A 69 -7.38 -9.18 4.44
C VAL A 69 -8.78 -8.56 4.57
N HIS A 70 -8.88 -7.26 4.86
CA HIS A 70 -10.16 -6.60 5.08
C HIS A 70 -10.87 -6.32 3.76
N GLN A 71 -12.20 -6.55 3.71
CA GLN A 71 -13.02 -6.32 2.54
C GLN A 71 -14.14 -5.31 2.80
N SER A 72 -14.08 -4.63 3.93
CA SER A 72 -15.10 -3.66 4.35
C SER A 72 -14.96 -2.36 3.55
N ASN A 73 -16.09 -1.81 3.09
CA ASN A 73 -16.08 -0.52 2.41
C ASN A 73 -15.65 0.62 3.32
N ALA A 74 -15.78 0.47 4.64
CA ALA A 74 -15.30 1.47 5.59
C ALA A 74 -13.78 1.61 5.51
N PHE A 75 -13.05 0.49 5.43
CA PHE A 75 -11.59 0.52 5.26
C PHE A 75 -11.20 1.10 3.91
N VAL A 76 -11.93 0.74 2.85
CA VAL A 76 -11.65 1.27 1.51
C VAL A 76 -11.75 2.80 1.50
N ARG A 77 -12.84 3.32 2.05
CA ARG A 77 -13.04 4.78 2.12
C ARG A 77 -11.96 5.47 2.94
N GLU A 78 -11.59 4.87 4.07
CA GLU A 78 -10.54 5.41 4.93
C GLU A 78 -9.20 5.45 4.20
N CYS A 79 -8.86 4.38 3.46
CA CYS A 79 -7.62 4.32 2.71
C CYS A 79 -7.58 5.40 1.62
N PHE A 80 -8.67 5.59 0.90
CA PHE A 80 -8.72 6.62 -0.14
C PHE A 80 -8.69 8.03 0.46
N ALA A 81 -9.31 8.22 1.61
CA ALA A 81 -9.29 9.51 2.30
C ALA A 81 -7.87 9.90 2.76
N LYS A 82 -6.99 8.93 2.97
CA LYS A 82 -5.59 9.16 3.37
C LYS A 82 -4.63 9.11 2.18
N GLY A 83 -5.13 9.29 0.96
CA GLY A 83 -4.29 9.36 -0.23
C GLY A 83 -4.00 8.03 -0.90
N GLY A 84 -4.69 6.96 -0.50
CA GLY A 84 -4.54 5.66 -1.14
C GLY A 84 -5.09 5.65 -2.55
N LEU A 85 -4.43 4.94 -3.45
CA LEU A 85 -4.89 4.76 -4.83
C LEU A 85 -5.23 3.30 -5.12
N GLY A 86 -4.63 2.35 -4.40
CA GLY A 86 -4.90 0.94 -4.59
C GLY A 86 -5.38 0.27 -3.31
N TYR A 87 -6.30 -0.66 -3.46
CA TYR A 87 -6.80 -1.48 -2.36
C TYR A 87 -6.91 -2.91 -2.87
N VAL A 88 -5.97 -3.76 -2.45
CA VAL A 88 -5.84 -5.14 -2.92
C VAL A 88 -6.04 -6.08 -1.74
N THR A 89 -6.94 -7.07 -1.89
CA THR A 89 -7.10 -8.09 -0.86
C THR A 89 -5.97 -9.12 -0.97
N LYS A 90 -5.50 -9.62 0.16
CA LYS A 90 -4.39 -10.59 0.19
C LYS A 90 -4.70 -11.86 -0.59
N SER A 91 -5.97 -12.27 -0.64
CA SER A 91 -6.39 -13.45 -1.39
C SER A 91 -6.22 -13.28 -2.91
N ARG A 92 -6.15 -12.03 -3.40
CA ARG A 92 -5.99 -11.73 -4.82
C ARG A 92 -4.64 -11.08 -5.14
N MET A 93 -3.69 -11.16 -4.23
CA MET A 93 -2.39 -10.51 -4.37
C MET A 93 -1.69 -10.90 -5.68
N MET A 94 -1.71 -12.19 -6.03
CA MET A 94 -0.98 -12.69 -7.19
C MET A 94 -1.53 -12.17 -8.52
N THR A 95 -2.81 -11.82 -8.57
CA THR A 95 -3.44 -11.31 -9.80
C THR A 95 -3.63 -9.81 -9.80
N ASP A 96 -3.78 -9.18 -8.61
CA ASP A 96 -4.22 -7.80 -8.53
C ASP A 96 -3.12 -6.81 -8.13
N LEU A 97 -2.07 -7.24 -7.45
CA LEU A 97 -1.10 -6.29 -6.89
C LEU A 97 -0.32 -5.53 -7.96
N ILE A 98 0.19 -6.22 -8.97
CA ILE A 98 0.94 -5.56 -10.05
C ILE A 98 0.03 -4.60 -10.83
N PRO A 99 -1.18 -5.00 -11.25
CA PRO A 99 -2.10 -4.04 -11.89
C PRO A 99 -2.41 -2.83 -11.00
N ALA A 100 -2.60 -3.04 -9.69
CA ALA A 100 -2.88 -1.94 -8.78
C ALA A 100 -1.73 -0.95 -8.71
N ILE A 101 -0.49 -1.43 -8.68
CA ILE A 101 0.69 -0.57 -8.66
C ILE A 101 0.79 0.22 -9.96
N ASN A 102 0.57 -0.44 -11.10
CA ASN A 102 0.60 0.25 -12.41
C ASN A 102 -0.47 1.33 -12.50
N GLU A 103 -1.68 1.06 -11.99
CA GLU A 103 -2.73 2.07 -11.96
C GLU A 103 -2.35 3.23 -11.04
N ALA A 104 -1.78 2.94 -9.88
CA ALA A 104 -1.33 3.97 -8.95
C ALA A 104 -0.25 4.86 -9.57
N LEU A 105 0.68 4.29 -10.32
CA LEU A 105 1.72 5.05 -11.02
C LEU A 105 1.13 6.01 -12.06
N SER A 106 -0.06 5.70 -12.57
CA SER A 106 -0.80 6.56 -13.48
C SER A 106 -1.82 7.44 -12.76
N ASN A 107 -1.78 7.49 -11.43
CA ASN A 107 -2.70 8.23 -10.57
C ASN A 107 -4.15 7.79 -10.73
N ARG A 108 -4.38 6.51 -11.03
CA ARG A 108 -5.71 5.91 -11.13
C ARG A 108 -5.96 4.98 -9.95
N ARG A 109 -7.21 4.88 -9.54
CA ARG A 109 -7.61 4.01 -8.44
C ARG A 109 -7.81 2.58 -8.92
N PHE A 110 -7.51 1.64 -8.02
CA PHE A 110 -7.75 0.22 -8.23
C PHE A 110 -8.29 -0.39 -6.94
N VAL A 111 -9.37 -1.16 -7.07
CA VAL A 111 -9.93 -1.90 -5.93
C VAL A 111 -10.16 -3.33 -6.38
N SER A 112 -9.70 -4.30 -5.59
CA SER A 112 -9.93 -5.72 -5.89
C SER A 112 -11.41 -6.01 -6.07
N PRO A 113 -11.79 -6.82 -7.08
CA PRO A 113 -13.20 -7.13 -7.33
C PRO A 113 -13.95 -7.76 -6.17
N SER A 114 -13.25 -8.40 -5.23
CA SER A 114 -13.86 -9.01 -4.05
C SER A 114 -14.33 -7.98 -3.02
N VAL A 115 -13.98 -6.70 -3.18
CA VAL A 115 -14.35 -5.64 -2.25
C VAL A 115 -15.57 -4.89 -2.78
N THR A 116 -16.53 -4.66 -1.89
CA THR A 116 -17.72 -3.87 -2.20
C THR A 116 -17.58 -2.49 -1.54
N TYR A 117 -17.79 -1.43 -2.34
CA TYR A 117 -17.68 -0.08 -1.77
C TYR A 117 -18.59 0.91 -2.52
#